data_1a0ca646bc07cd43f095026c4837f1c8
#
_entry.id   1a0ca646bc07cd43f095026c4837f1c8
#
_cell.length_a   1.000
_cell.length_b   1.000
_cell.length_c   1.000
_cell.angle_alpha   90.00
_cell.angle_beta   90.00
_cell.angle_gamma   90.00
#
_symmetry.space_group_name_H-M   'P 1'
#
loop_
_entity.id
_entity.type
_entity.pdbx_description
1 polymer ?
#
loop_
_entity_poly.entity_id
_entity_poly.type
_entity_poly.pdbx_seq_one_letter_code
_entity_poly.pdbx_strand_id
1 'polypeptide(L)'
;SKIWKQREKIVYNQNDNNFNHKFDISLPLNNWEKFIREINSFIKSNNQFTPYFFGHLGDGNLHCNFKIEPDTESNLKKLSNFIFNLTLKLNGSVAAEHGLGMKKNDLILKYKSKEYIKFLTNYKKHLDPNLILGKGKLFKTP
;
A
#
# COMPACT_ATOMS: atom_id res chain seq x y z
N SER A 1 12.36 -17.05 21.35
CA SER A 1 13.72 -16.46 21.38
C SER A 1 13.62 -14.94 21.57
N LYS A 2 14.71 -14.29 22.02
CA LYS A 2 14.78 -12.83 22.19
C LYS A 2 14.52 -12.09 20.84
N ILE A 3 15.04 -12.63 19.75
CA ILE A 3 14.87 -12.05 18.40
C ILE A 3 13.40 -12.07 17.99
N TRP A 4 12.68 -13.17 18.23
CA TRP A 4 11.28 -13.29 17.89
C TRP A 4 10.39 -12.29 18.67
N LYS A 5 10.67 -12.10 19.96
CA LYS A 5 10.01 -11.07 20.77
C LYS A 5 10.28 -9.64 20.27
N GLN A 6 11.45 -9.36 19.72
CA GLN A 6 11.74 -8.05 19.11
C GLN A 6 10.90 -7.83 17.84
N ARG A 7 10.76 -8.85 16.97
CA ARG A 7 9.90 -8.80 15.80
C ARG A 7 8.44 -8.49 16.17
N GLU A 8 7.91 -9.17 17.19
CA GLU A 8 6.54 -8.93 17.68
C GLU A 8 6.34 -7.50 18.18
N LYS A 9 7.32 -6.95 18.91
CA LYS A 9 7.27 -5.57 19.42
C LYS A 9 7.16 -4.51 18.33
N ILE A 10 7.66 -4.75 17.12
CA ILE A 10 7.57 -3.82 16.00
C ILE A 10 6.10 -3.52 15.68
N VAL A 11 5.25 -4.55 15.66
CA VAL A 11 3.83 -4.41 15.36
C VAL A 11 3.07 -3.74 16.51
N TYR A 12 3.42 -4.03 17.76
CA TYR A 12 2.79 -3.38 18.93
C TYR A 12 3.12 -1.89 18.99
N ASN A 13 4.38 -1.51 18.82
CA ASN A 13 4.83 -0.12 18.91
C ASN A 13 4.11 0.80 17.92
N GLN A 14 3.73 0.34 16.74
CA GLN A 14 2.98 1.17 15.77
C GLN A 14 1.56 1.48 16.23
N ASN A 15 0.89 0.54 16.92
CA ASN A 15 -0.47 0.74 17.39
C ASN A 15 -0.50 1.72 18.58
N ASP A 16 0.47 1.60 19.49
CA ASP A 16 0.59 2.48 20.66
C ASP A 16 0.91 3.94 20.29
N ASN A 17 1.52 4.19 19.11
CA ASN A 17 1.92 5.51 18.64
C ASN A 17 1.01 6.10 17.56
N ASN A 18 -0.21 5.58 17.38
CA ASN A 18 -1.22 6.11 16.45
C ASN A 18 -0.79 6.16 14.96
N PHE A 19 0.01 5.18 14.51
CA PHE A 19 0.31 5.02 13.07
C PHE A 19 -0.88 4.35 12.36
N ASN A 20 -1.93 5.14 12.11
CA ASN A 20 -3.23 4.63 11.65
C ASN A 20 -3.32 4.43 10.14
N HIS A 21 -2.49 5.13 9.36
CA HIS A 21 -2.49 5.06 7.90
C HIS A 21 -1.42 4.08 7.43
N LYS A 22 -1.86 2.93 6.93
CA LYS A 22 -1.00 1.78 6.60
C LYS A 22 -0.96 1.56 5.11
N PHE A 23 0.26 1.59 4.54
CA PHE A 23 0.52 1.23 3.15
C PHE A 23 1.36 -0.03 3.13
N ASP A 24 0.89 -1.00 2.37
CA ASP A 24 1.51 -2.29 2.16
C ASP A 24 1.95 -2.36 0.71
N ILE A 25 3.25 -2.17 0.49
CA ILE A 25 3.86 -2.11 -0.84
C ILE A 25 4.98 -3.13 -0.97
N SER A 26 5.37 -3.45 -2.19
CA SER A 26 6.62 -4.15 -2.44
C SER A 26 7.46 -3.41 -3.47
N LEU A 27 8.78 -3.55 -3.33
CA LEU A 27 9.78 -2.91 -4.20
C LEU A 27 10.90 -3.90 -4.51
N PRO A 28 11.52 -3.83 -5.70
CA PRO A 28 12.81 -4.45 -5.92
C PRO A 28 13.80 -3.98 -4.84
N LEU A 29 14.57 -4.89 -4.24
CA LEU A 29 15.44 -4.60 -3.09
C LEU A 29 16.42 -3.44 -3.36
N ASN A 30 16.95 -3.36 -4.56
CA ASN A 30 17.87 -2.28 -4.98
C ASN A 30 17.20 -0.89 -5.03
N ASN A 31 15.87 -0.81 -4.94
CA ASN A 31 15.12 0.44 -4.94
C ASN A 31 14.68 0.90 -3.54
N TRP A 32 14.90 0.09 -2.49
CA TRP A 32 14.48 0.44 -1.13
C TRP A 32 15.13 1.72 -0.62
N GLU A 33 16.44 1.83 -0.74
CA GLU A 33 17.18 3.03 -0.31
C GLU A 33 16.66 4.28 -1.02
N LYS A 34 16.47 4.20 -2.33
CA LYS A 34 15.93 5.30 -3.12
C LYS A 34 14.52 5.67 -2.66
N PHE A 35 13.66 4.70 -2.43
CA PHE A 35 12.30 4.94 -1.93
C PHE A 35 12.30 5.65 -0.59
N ILE A 36 13.07 5.17 0.39
CA ILE A 36 13.17 5.79 1.74
C ILE A 36 13.73 7.22 1.63
N ARG A 37 14.71 7.46 0.80
CA ARG A 37 15.28 8.79 0.58
C ARG A 37 14.25 9.78 0.01
N GLU A 38 13.48 9.36 -0.98
CA GLU A 38 12.42 10.18 -1.59
C GLU A 38 11.29 10.47 -0.60
N ILE A 39 10.88 9.49 0.22
CA ILE A 39 9.90 9.70 1.30
C ILE A 39 10.44 10.72 2.32
N ASN A 40 11.69 10.56 2.77
CA ASN A 40 12.28 11.47 3.74
C ASN A 40 12.38 12.91 3.17
N SER A 41 12.67 13.04 1.89
CA SER A 41 12.68 14.35 1.20
C SER A 41 11.29 14.97 1.14
N PHE A 42 10.28 14.16 0.82
CA PHE A 42 8.88 14.61 0.83
C PHE A 42 8.41 15.07 2.21
N ILE A 43 8.75 14.34 3.26
CA ILE A 43 8.37 14.65 4.65
C ILE A 43 9.01 15.95 5.12
N LYS A 44 10.27 16.24 4.75
CA LYS A 44 10.94 17.51 5.12
C LYS A 44 10.13 18.74 4.70
N SER A 45 9.41 18.65 3.59
CA SER A 45 8.53 19.72 3.09
C SER A 45 7.06 19.55 3.51
N ASN A 46 6.75 18.50 4.28
CA ASN A 46 5.41 18.11 4.67
C ASN A 46 5.44 17.52 6.08
N ASN A 47 5.69 18.37 7.08
CA ASN A 47 5.91 17.99 8.48
C ASN A 47 4.69 17.37 9.18
N GLN A 48 3.51 17.42 8.54
CA GLN A 48 2.30 16.74 9.02
C GLN A 48 2.37 15.21 8.91
N PHE A 49 3.40 14.62 8.29
CA PHE A 49 3.55 13.19 8.10
C PHE A 49 4.72 12.64 8.91
N THR A 50 4.46 11.71 9.81
CA THR A 50 5.49 10.98 10.56
C THR A 50 5.51 9.53 10.10
N PRO A 51 6.61 9.02 9.53
CA PRO A 51 6.69 7.68 8.98
C PRO A 51 7.13 6.65 10.02
N TYR A 52 6.71 5.41 9.81
CA TYR A 52 7.22 4.23 10.48
C TYR A 52 7.34 3.09 9.46
N PHE A 53 8.56 2.61 9.22
CA PHE A 53 8.86 1.60 8.22
C PHE A 53 9.30 0.29 8.85
N PHE A 54 8.74 -0.80 8.39
CA PHE A 54 9.21 -2.16 8.67
C PHE A 54 8.74 -3.08 7.55
N GLY A 55 9.23 -4.31 7.49
CA GLY A 55 8.78 -5.20 6.43
C GLY A 55 9.58 -6.49 6.34
N HIS A 56 9.38 -7.18 5.23
CA HIS A 56 9.99 -8.46 4.92
C HIS A 56 11.03 -8.28 3.81
N LEU A 57 12.30 -8.18 4.21
CA LEU A 57 13.38 -7.87 3.27
C LEU A 57 13.51 -8.94 2.18
N GLY A 58 13.21 -10.20 2.49
CA GLY A 58 13.39 -11.33 1.57
C GLY A 58 12.53 -11.30 0.32
N ASP A 59 11.36 -10.68 0.38
CA ASP A 59 10.39 -10.57 -0.73
C ASP A 59 10.13 -9.14 -1.19
N GLY A 60 10.88 -8.18 -0.63
CA GLY A 60 10.76 -6.78 -0.98
C GLY A 60 9.53 -6.08 -0.41
N ASN A 61 8.78 -6.73 0.49
CA ASN A 61 7.61 -6.12 1.14
C ASN A 61 8.03 -5.04 2.15
N LEU A 62 7.40 -3.88 2.04
CA LEU A 62 7.60 -2.74 2.93
C LEU A 62 6.26 -2.20 3.43
N HIS A 63 6.05 -2.31 4.73
CA HIS A 63 4.96 -1.63 5.41
C HIS A 63 5.37 -0.19 5.69
N CYS A 64 4.67 0.75 5.08
CA CYS A 64 4.88 2.18 5.26
C CYS A 64 3.70 2.72 6.06
N ASN A 65 3.85 2.85 7.36
CA ASN A 65 2.80 3.35 8.22
C ASN A 65 3.07 4.82 8.56
N PHE A 66 2.00 5.59 8.65
CA PHE A 66 2.10 7.01 8.92
C PHE A 66 1.15 7.46 10.01
N LYS A 67 1.62 8.40 10.82
CA LYS A 67 0.80 9.32 11.59
C LYS A 67 0.64 10.58 10.77
N ILE A 68 -0.60 11.08 10.66
CA ILE A 68 -0.95 12.30 9.92
C ILE A 68 -1.54 13.32 10.91
N GLU A 69 -0.96 14.50 10.97
CA GLU A 69 -1.43 15.58 11.87
C GLU A 69 -1.45 16.92 11.13
N PRO A 70 -2.64 17.54 10.91
CA PRO A 70 -3.97 17.01 11.24
C PRO A 70 -4.40 15.86 10.30
N ASP A 71 -5.13 14.89 10.86
CA ASP A 71 -5.66 13.74 10.11
C ASP A 71 -6.88 14.18 9.29
N THR A 72 -6.63 14.59 8.06
CA THR A 72 -7.65 15.03 7.10
C THR A 72 -7.62 14.16 5.86
N GLU A 73 -8.78 14.05 5.20
CA GLU A 73 -8.87 13.31 3.91
C GLU A 73 -7.92 13.89 2.85
N SER A 74 -7.74 15.22 2.84
CA SER A 74 -6.81 15.89 1.93
C SER A 74 -5.38 15.45 2.15
N ASN A 75 -4.91 15.42 3.42
CA ASN A 75 -3.57 14.97 3.78
C ASN A 75 -3.37 13.48 3.45
N LEU A 76 -4.36 12.64 3.76
CA LEU A 76 -4.30 11.23 3.41
C LEU A 76 -4.22 11.02 1.89
N LYS A 77 -5.01 11.74 1.11
CA LYS A 77 -5.00 11.68 -0.35
C LYS A 77 -3.66 12.14 -0.92
N LYS A 78 -3.08 13.23 -0.38
CA LYS A 78 -1.76 13.74 -0.76
C LYS A 78 -0.68 12.68 -0.54
N LEU A 79 -0.63 12.11 0.67
CA LEU A 79 0.33 11.07 1.03
C LEU A 79 0.16 9.80 0.20
N SER A 80 -1.08 9.33 0.05
CA SER A 80 -1.40 8.12 -0.72
C SER A 80 -0.96 8.25 -2.18
N ASN A 81 -1.27 9.38 -2.81
CA ASN A 81 -0.86 9.64 -4.18
C ASN A 81 0.67 9.66 -4.33
N PHE A 82 1.37 10.27 -3.37
CA PHE A 82 2.84 10.32 -3.40
C PHE A 82 3.43 8.90 -3.27
N ILE A 83 3.02 8.13 -2.27
CA ILE A 83 3.52 6.76 -2.03
C ILE A 83 3.25 5.86 -3.23
N PHE A 84 2.01 5.85 -3.74
CA PHE A 84 1.66 4.95 -4.83
C PHE A 84 2.38 5.31 -6.14
N ASN A 85 2.46 6.60 -6.48
CA ASN A 85 3.19 7.03 -7.66
C ASN A 85 4.69 6.71 -7.57
N LEU A 86 5.31 6.94 -6.39
CA LEU A 86 6.71 6.61 -6.16
C LEU A 86 6.96 5.09 -6.25
N THR A 87 6.08 4.29 -5.63
CA THR A 87 6.15 2.81 -5.69
C THR A 87 6.19 2.32 -7.14
N LEU A 88 5.26 2.82 -7.95
CA LEU A 88 5.18 2.43 -9.37
C LEU A 88 6.35 2.92 -10.20
N LYS A 89 6.80 4.16 -9.96
CA LYS A 89 8.02 4.73 -10.60
C LYS A 89 9.25 3.87 -10.32
N LEU A 90 9.28 3.18 -9.19
CA LEU A 90 10.35 2.28 -8.78
C LEU A 90 10.07 0.80 -9.10
N ASN A 91 9.15 0.52 -10.02
CA ASN A 91 8.75 -0.83 -10.46
C ASN A 91 8.23 -1.71 -9.32
N GLY A 92 7.60 -1.10 -8.32
CA GLY A 92 7.01 -1.80 -7.19
C GLY A 92 5.52 -2.14 -7.38
N SER A 93 4.94 -2.79 -6.38
CA SER A 93 3.52 -3.07 -6.29
C SER A 93 2.89 -2.28 -5.13
N VAL A 94 1.72 -1.70 -5.36
CA VAL A 94 0.95 -0.93 -4.34
C VAL A 94 0.12 -1.82 -3.41
N ALA A 95 0.17 -3.12 -3.59
CA ALA A 95 -0.43 -4.11 -2.71
C ALA A 95 0.48 -5.35 -2.72
N ALA A 96 1.17 -5.60 -1.61
CA ALA A 96 2.08 -6.73 -1.45
C ALA A 96 1.35 -7.96 -0.87
N GLU A 97 0.92 -7.89 0.39
CA GLU A 97 0.30 -8.99 1.12
C GLU A 97 -1.23 -8.84 1.25
N HIS A 98 -1.70 -7.62 1.54
CA HIS A 98 -3.08 -7.39 1.98
C HIS A 98 -4.09 -7.29 0.85
N GLY A 99 -3.64 -7.29 -0.40
CA GLY A 99 -4.49 -7.10 -1.57
C GLY A 99 -5.09 -5.69 -1.66
N LEU A 100 -5.97 -5.50 -2.64
CA LEU A 100 -6.58 -4.19 -2.90
C LEU A 100 -7.85 -3.96 -2.08
N GLY A 101 -8.67 -4.99 -1.91
CA GLY A 101 -9.96 -4.91 -1.25
C GLY A 101 -10.88 -3.85 -1.89
N MET A 102 -11.84 -3.36 -1.12
CA MET A 102 -12.77 -2.31 -1.59
C MET A 102 -12.14 -0.92 -1.58
N LYS A 103 -11.24 -0.66 -0.63
CA LYS A 103 -10.64 0.68 -0.44
C LYS A 103 -9.64 1.08 -1.53
N LYS A 104 -9.03 0.10 -2.18
CA LYS A 104 -7.95 0.30 -3.17
C LYS A 104 -8.33 -0.20 -4.57
N ASN A 105 -9.59 -0.60 -4.82
CA ASN A 105 -10.00 -1.16 -6.11
C ASN A 105 -9.86 -0.16 -7.27
N ASP A 106 -9.99 1.14 -7.01
CA ASP A 106 -9.76 2.18 -8.01
C ASP A 106 -8.29 2.27 -8.47
N LEU A 107 -7.35 1.80 -7.65
CA LEU A 107 -5.92 1.79 -8.00
C LEU A 107 -5.64 0.80 -9.14
N ILE A 108 -6.35 -0.32 -9.22
CA ILE A 108 -6.15 -1.29 -10.30
C ILE A 108 -6.48 -0.66 -11.65
N LEU A 109 -7.56 0.14 -11.72
CA LEU A 109 -7.98 0.85 -12.93
C LEU A 109 -6.98 1.92 -13.34
N LYS A 110 -6.30 2.53 -12.36
CA LYS A 110 -5.31 3.59 -12.60
C LYS A 110 -3.96 3.06 -13.08
N TYR A 111 -3.57 1.86 -12.63
CA TYR A 111 -2.20 1.38 -12.77
C TYR A 111 -2.04 0.12 -13.64
N LYS A 112 -3.12 -0.54 -14.02
CA LYS A 112 -3.08 -1.71 -14.92
C LYS A 112 -3.61 -1.35 -16.30
N SER A 113 -3.13 -2.05 -17.31
CA SER A 113 -3.59 -1.85 -18.69
C SER A 113 -5.07 -2.23 -18.84
N LYS A 114 -5.72 -1.64 -19.83
CA LYS A 114 -7.13 -1.96 -20.16
C LYS A 114 -7.31 -3.44 -20.51
N GLU A 115 -6.34 -4.02 -21.18
CA GLU A 115 -6.31 -5.44 -21.56
C GLU A 115 -6.24 -6.33 -20.32
N TYR A 116 -5.40 -5.98 -19.35
CA TYR A 116 -5.31 -6.71 -18.09
C TYR A 116 -6.63 -6.64 -17.29
N ILE A 117 -7.24 -5.47 -17.22
CA ILE A 117 -8.54 -5.30 -16.55
C ILE A 117 -9.63 -6.12 -17.26
N LYS A 118 -9.67 -6.09 -18.61
CA LYS A 118 -10.60 -6.89 -19.39
C LYS A 118 -10.41 -8.39 -19.16
N PHE A 119 -9.17 -8.85 -19.14
CA PHE A 119 -8.84 -10.25 -18.82
C PHE A 119 -9.38 -10.64 -17.44
N LEU A 120 -9.06 -9.88 -16.39
CA LEU A 120 -9.54 -10.16 -15.04
C LEU A 120 -11.06 -10.12 -14.93
N THR A 121 -11.71 -9.18 -15.62
CA THR A 121 -13.17 -9.06 -15.61
C THR A 121 -13.83 -10.29 -16.25
N ASN A 122 -13.33 -10.74 -17.37
CA ASN A 122 -13.82 -11.93 -18.05
C ASN A 122 -13.59 -13.19 -17.22
N TYR A 123 -12.41 -13.30 -16.61
CA TYR A 123 -12.06 -14.42 -15.73
C TYR A 123 -12.98 -14.47 -14.50
N LYS A 124 -13.22 -13.30 -13.88
CA LYS A 124 -14.17 -13.19 -12.76
C LYS A 124 -15.57 -13.63 -13.16
N LYS A 125 -16.09 -13.16 -14.31
CA LYS A 125 -17.42 -13.54 -14.81
C LYS A 125 -17.53 -15.02 -15.15
N HIS A 126 -16.44 -15.62 -15.62
CA HIS A 126 -16.41 -17.06 -15.91
C HIS A 126 -16.52 -17.91 -14.63
N LEU A 127 -15.79 -17.51 -13.57
CA LEU A 127 -15.81 -18.24 -12.29
C LEU A 127 -17.00 -17.90 -11.39
N ASP A 128 -17.56 -16.71 -11.53
CA ASP A 128 -18.65 -16.17 -10.70
C ASP A 128 -19.63 -15.41 -11.59
N PRO A 129 -20.45 -16.13 -12.39
CA PRO A 129 -21.35 -15.50 -13.36
C PRO A 129 -22.35 -14.52 -12.72
N ASN A 130 -22.77 -14.82 -11.48
CA ASN A 130 -23.74 -13.99 -10.74
C ASN A 130 -23.07 -12.86 -9.94
N LEU A 131 -21.74 -12.74 -9.96
CA LEU A 131 -20.94 -11.72 -9.27
C LEU A 131 -21.25 -11.58 -7.77
N ILE A 132 -21.49 -12.72 -7.10
CA ILE A 132 -21.84 -12.77 -5.67
C ILE A 132 -20.61 -12.90 -4.77
N LEU A 133 -19.49 -13.49 -5.25
CA LEU A 133 -18.28 -13.70 -4.47
C LEU A 133 -17.45 -12.42 -4.40
N GLY A 134 -17.16 -11.95 -3.20
CA GLY A 134 -16.31 -10.77 -2.99
C GLY A 134 -16.81 -9.53 -3.72
N LYS A 135 -18.11 -9.27 -3.72
CA LYS A 135 -18.75 -8.14 -4.40
C LYS A 135 -18.02 -6.83 -4.10
N GLY A 136 -17.64 -6.09 -5.16
CA GLY A 136 -16.95 -4.79 -5.06
C GLY A 136 -15.47 -4.86 -4.64
N LYS A 137 -14.89 -6.05 -4.37
CA LYS A 137 -13.50 -6.15 -3.89
C LYS A 137 -12.46 -6.09 -5.01
N LEU A 138 -12.75 -6.65 -6.17
CA LEU A 138 -11.82 -6.69 -7.30
C LEU A 138 -12.06 -5.53 -8.28
N PHE A 139 -13.32 -5.26 -8.59
CA PHE A 139 -13.77 -4.14 -9.41
C PHE A 139 -15.01 -3.52 -8.78
N LYS A 140 -15.26 -2.22 -9.05
CA LYS A 140 -16.60 -1.68 -8.90
C LYS A 140 -17.46 -2.41 -9.93
N THR A 141 -18.22 -3.40 -9.49
CA THR A 141 -19.28 -3.99 -10.31
C THR A 141 -20.33 -2.91 -10.58
N PRO A 142 -20.80 -2.79 -11.81
CA PRO A 142 -21.91 -1.89 -12.11
C PRO A 142 -23.13 -2.19 -11.25
#